data_885d95106a7285a9522d39abced33844
#
_entry.id   885d95106a7285a9522d39abced33844
#
_cell.length_a   1.000
_cell.length_b   1.000
_cell.length_c   1.000
_cell.angle_alpha   90.00
_cell.angle_beta   90.00
_cell.angle_gamma   90.00
#
_symmetry.space_group_name_H-M   'P 1'
#
loop_
_entity.id
_entity.type
_entity.pdbx_description
1 polymer ?
#
loop_
_entity_poly.entity_id
_entity_poly.type
_entity_poly.pdbx_seq_one_letter_code
_entity_poly.pdbx_strand_id
1 'polypeptide(L)'
;MRIVIVGAGKLGYSIAELLSQEEYDIVVIDKEEKQLGNIKENLDVLTIAANGSSPITMDNPDVQGADMLIAVTGSDEVNMVCCILAKKHG
;
A
#
# COMPACT_ATOMS: atom_id res chain seq x y z
N MET A 1 -7.47 -12.95 1.71
CA MET A 1 -7.23 -11.97 0.63
C MET A 1 -6.18 -10.97 1.09
N ARG A 2 -5.22 -10.69 0.24
CA ARG A 2 -4.18 -9.70 0.52
C ARG A 2 -4.47 -8.40 -0.23
N ILE A 3 -4.44 -7.28 0.49
CA ILE A 3 -4.71 -5.96 -0.05
C ILE A 3 -3.48 -5.09 0.15
N VAL A 4 -2.99 -4.49 -0.92
CA VAL A 4 -1.87 -3.56 -0.88
C VAL A 4 -2.41 -2.15 -1.03
N ILE A 5 -2.06 -1.27 -0.09
CA ILE A 5 -2.44 0.14 -0.12
C ILE A 5 -1.17 0.96 -0.32
N VAL A 6 -1.12 1.72 -1.40
CA VAL A 6 0.00 2.62 -1.68
C VAL A 6 -0.42 4.02 -1.26
N GLY A 7 0.20 4.52 -0.21
CA GLY A 7 -0.12 5.81 0.38
C GLY A 7 -0.59 5.65 1.82
N ALA A 8 0.15 6.26 2.75
CA ALA A 8 -0.12 6.17 4.18
C ALA A 8 -0.55 7.51 4.77
N GLY A 9 -1.04 8.41 3.93
CA GLY A 9 -1.61 9.66 4.38
C GLY A 9 -2.97 9.46 4.99
N LYS A 10 -3.72 10.54 5.13
CA LYS A 10 -5.01 10.51 5.82
C LYS A 10 -6.01 9.54 5.18
N LEU A 11 -6.09 9.53 3.85
CA LEU A 11 -7.01 8.64 3.13
C LEU A 11 -6.55 7.20 3.23
N GLY A 12 -5.25 6.94 3.02
CA GLY A 12 -4.69 5.59 3.14
C GLY A 12 -4.89 5.02 4.52
N TYR A 13 -4.68 5.83 5.56
CA TYR A 13 -4.93 5.42 6.94
C TYR A 13 -6.40 5.02 7.14
N SER A 14 -7.33 5.84 6.66
CA SER A 14 -8.75 5.57 6.83
C SER A 14 -9.16 4.27 6.14
N ILE A 15 -8.63 4.02 4.94
CA ILE A 15 -8.90 2.79 4.20
C ILE A 15 -8.31 1.58 4.95
N ALA A 16 -7.06 1.70 5.40
CA ALA A 16 -6.41 0.62 6.15
C ALA A 16 -7.16 0.30 7.43
N GLU A 17 -7.61 1.33 8.16
CA GLU A 17 -8.37 1.15 9.39
C GLU A 17 -9.68 0.41 9.13
N LEU A 18 -10.40 0.82 8.10
CA LEU A 18 -11.65 0.18 7.73
C LEU A 18 -11.45 -1.29 7.36
N LEU A 19 -10.46 -1.56 6.52
CA LEU A 19 -10.19 -2.92 6.06
C LEU A 19 -9.56 -3.81 7.12
N SER A 20 -8.85 -3.23 8.09
CA SER A 20 -8.23 -4.02 9.17
C SER A 20 -9.25 -4.63 10.12
N GLN A 21 -10.49 -4.18 10.07
CA GLN A 21 -11.57 -4.76 10.85
C GLN A 21 -12.06 -6.09 10.27
N GLU A 22 -11.65 -6.38 9.05
CA GLU A 22 -11.94 -7.64 8.38
C GLU A 22 -10.71 -8.56 8.44
N GLU A 23 -10.86 -9.81 8.04
CA GLU A 23 -9.75 -10.78 8.08
C GLU A 23 -8.89 -10.72 6.81
N TYR A 24 -8.44 -9.53 6.44
CA TYR A 24 -7.57 -9.35 5.29
C TYR A 24 -6.12 -9.15 5.72
N ASP A 25 -5.19 -9.65 4.90
CA ASP A 25 -3.78 -9.32 5.03
C ASP A 25 -3.55 -7.96 4.36
N ILE A 26 -3.18 -6.95 5.14
CA ILE A 26 -3.03 -5.60 4.61
C ILE A 26 -1.56 -5.20 4.61
N VAL A 27 -1.09 -4.71 3.47
CA VAL A 27 0.26 -4.17 3.30
C VAL A 27 0.13 -2.71 2.90
N VAL A 28 0.78 -1.82 3.64
CA VAL A 28 0.76 -0.39 3.36
C VAL A 28 2.14 0.05 2.92
N ILE A 29 2.22 0.71 1.77
CA ILE A 29 3.47 1.20 1.20
C ILE A 29 3.47 2.72 1.18
N ASP A 30 4.54 3.33 1.68
CA ASP A 30 4.75 4.78 1.59
C ASP A 30 6.25 5.04 1.67
N LYS A 31 6.71 6.08 1.00
CA LYS A 31 8.10 6.49 1.09
C LYS A 31 8.41 7.23 2.40
N GLU A 32 7.39 7.72 3.09
CA GLU A 32 7.54 8.46 4.34
C GLU A 32 7.40 7.53 5.54
N GLU A 33 8.51 7.17 6.17
CA GLU A 33 8.50 6.27 7.32
C GLU A 33 7.67 6.80 8.49
N LYS A 34 7.60 8.12 8.64
CA LYS A 34 6.83 8.74 9.70
C LYS A 34 5.35 8.40 9.61
N GLN A 35 4.80 8.43 8.40
CA GLN A 35 3.39 8.09 8.19
C GLN A 35 3.15 6.59 8.42
N LEU A 36 4.09 5.75 8.00
CA LEU A 36 4.01 4.31 8.23
C LEU A 36 4.05 3.97 9.73
N GLY A 37 4.88 4.68 10.48
CA GLY A 37 4.96 4.50 11.94
C GLY A 37 3.62 4.74 12.62
N ASN A 38 2.92 5.77 12.20
CA ASN A 38 1.61 6.10 12.75
C ASN A 38 0.58 4.98 12.49
N ILE A 39 0.60 4.43 11.28
CA ILE A 39 -0.28 3.31 10.93
C ILE A 39 0.09 2.06 11.71
N LYS A 40 1.38 1.74 11.77
CA LYS A 40 1.88 0.53 12.43
C LYS A 40 1.56 0.50 13.92
N GLU A 41 1.58 1.66 14.58
CA GLU A 41 1.27 1.76 15.99
C GLU A 41 -0.19 1.49 16.31
N ASN A 42 -1.09 1.77 15.38
CA ASN A 42 -2.53 1.74 15.62
C ASN A 42 -3.24 0.59 14.92
N LEU A 43 -2.65 0.01 13.89
CA LEU A 43 -3.30 -1.03 13.09
C LEU A 43 -2.40 -2.25 12.93
N ASP A 44 -3.01 -3.41 12.82
CA ASP A 44 -2.29 -4.66 12.57
C ASP A 44 -2.10 -4.83 11.05
N VAL A 45 -1.08 -4.17 10.51
CA VAL A 45 -0.77 -4.20 9.09
C VAL A 45 0.74 -4.31 8.89
N LEU A 46 1.16 -4.85 7.74
CA LEU A 46 2.55 -4.84 7.33
C LEU A 46 2.84 -3.52 6.64
N THR A 47 3.97 -2.90 6.96
CA THR A 47 4.37 -1.64 6.32
C THR A 47 5.67 -1.81 5.54
N ILE A 48 5.75 -1.15 4.40
CA ILE A 48 6.94 -1.15 3.55
C ILE A 48 7.30 0.29 3.19
N ALA A 49 8.50 0.72 3.59
CA ALA A 49 9.00 2.05 3.27
C ALA A 49 9.65 2.00 1.89
N ALA A 50 8.91 2.37 0.86
CA ALA A 50 9.37 2.32 -0.52
C ALA A 50 8.53 3.22 -1.40
N ASN A 51 9.04 3.48 -2.60
CA ASN A 51 8.30 4.22 -3.62
C ASN A 51 7.39 3.27 -4.38
N GLY A 52 6.08 3.45 -4.26
CA GLY A 52 5.09 2.59 -4.91
C GLY A 52 5.13 2.65 -6.44
N SER A 53 5.75 3.70 -7.03
CA SER A 53 5.89 3.79 -8.47
C SER A 53 7.15 3.10 -9.01
N SER A 54 7.93 2.45 -8.14
CA SER A 54 9.14 1.73 -8.54
C SER A 54 8.83 0.29 -8.93
N PRO A 55 9.33 -0.20 -10.07
CA PRO A 55 9.19 -1.61 -10.43
C PRO A 55 9.77 -2.57 -9.38
N ILE A 56 10.84 -2.14 -8.69
CA ILE A 56 11.45 -2.96 -7.62
C ILE A 56 10.44 -3.19 -6.48
N THR A 57 9.66 -2.17 -6.15
CA THR A 57 8.62 -2.30 -5.12
C THR A 57 7.57 -3.32 -5.56
N MET A 58 7.17 -3.28 -6.82
CA MET A 58 6.18 -4.22 -7.35
C MET A 58 6.70 -5.67 -7.41
N ASP A 59 8.02 -5.86 -7.44
CA ASP A 59 8.64 -7.18 -7.42
C ASP A 59 8.70 -7.79 -6.02
N ASN A 60 8.41 -7.02 -4.98
CA ASN A 60 8.40 -7.52 -3.61
C ASN A 60 7.34 -8.63 -3.48
N PRO A 61 7.71 -9.82 -2.93
CA PRO A 61 6.77 -10.93 -2.83
C PRO A 61 5.48 -10.59 -2.10
N ASP A 62 5.53 -9.72 -1.09
CA ASP A 62 4.32 -9.32 -0.36
C ASP A 62 3.39 -8.48 -1.22
N VAL A 63 3.94 -7.78 -2.20
CA VAL A 63 3.16 -6.97 -3.15
C VAL A 63 2.65 -7.82 -4.30
N GLN A 64 3.49 -8.71 -4.83
CA GLN A 64 3.09 -9.59 -5.94
C GLN A 64 1.95 -10.52 -5.57
N GLY A 65 1.87 -10.93 -4.31
CA GLY A 65 0.81 -11.81 -3.83
C GLY A 65 -0.50 -11.11 -3.57
N ALA A 66 -0.63 -9.83 -3.91
CA ALA A 66 -1.82 -9.06 -3.62
C ALA A 66 -2.99 -9.44 -4.54
N ASP A 67 -4.17 -9.54 -3.94
CA ASP A 67 -5.42 -9.73 -4.68
C ASP A 67 -6.00 -8.39 -5.13
N MET A 68 -5.67 -7.32 -4.43
CA MET A 68 -6.15 -5.98 -4.74
C MET A 68 -5.07 -4.95 -4.42
N LEU A 69 -4.96 -3.93 -5.25
CA LEU A 69 -4.06 -2.80 -5.01
C LEU A 69 -4.87 -1.50 -5.05
N ILE A 70 -4.69 -0.69 -4.01
CA ILE A 70 -5.35 0.61 -3.89
C ILE A 70 -4.27 1.67 -3.81
N ALA A 71 -4.23 2.58 -4.79
CA ALA A 71 -3.24 3.67 -4.81
C ALA A 71 -3.91 5.00 -4.47
N VAL A 72 -3.55 5.53 -3.31
CA VAL A 72 -4.16 6.76 -2.75
C VAL A 72 -3.10 7.73 -2.23
N THR A 73 -2.03 7.90 -2.99
CA THR A 73 -1.00 8.90 -2.65
C THR A 73 -1.53 10.30 -2.99
N GLY A 74 -0.81 11.33 -2.55
CA GLY A 74 -1.14 12.70 -2.92
C GLY A 74 -0.80 13.04 -4.37
N SER A 75 -0.27 12.11 -5.13
CA SER A 75 0.13 12.31 -6.53
C SER A 75 -0.69 11.41 -7.47
N ASP A 76 -1.47 12.01 -8.34
CA ASP A 76 -2.24 11.28 -9.34
C ASP A 76 -1.31 10.51 -10.29
N GLU A 77 -0.14 11.09 -10.61
CA GLU A 77 0.83 10.47 -11.48
C GLU A 77 1.38 9.18 -10.86
N VAL A 78 1.76 9.22 -9.58
CA VAL A 78 2.25 8.05 -8.85
C VAL A 78 1.15 6.98 -8.78
N ASN A 79 -0.09 7.39 -8.51
CA ASN A 79 -1.21 6.47 -8.44
C ASN A 79 -1.43 5.75 -9.77
N MET A 80 -1.35 6.48 -10.89
CA MET A 80 -1.47 5.89 -12.22
C MET A 80 -0.34 4.91 -12.52
N VAL A 81 0.90 5.28 -12.20
CA VAL A 81 2.06 4.43 -12.43
C VAL A 81 1.95 3.15 -11.62
N CYS A 82 1.55 3.25 -10.35
CA CYS A 82 1.36 2.08 -9.50
C CYS A 82 0.34 1.11 -10.11
N CYS A 83 -0.78 1.62 -10.60
CA CYS A 83 -1.82 0.79 -11.20
C CYS A 83 -1.33 0.11 -12.46
N ILE A 84 -0.58 0.81 -13.30
CA ILE A 84 -0.01 0.25 -14.53
C ILE A 84 0.99 -0.86 -14.20
N LEU A 85 1.90 -0.60 -13.26
CA LEU A 85 2.91 -1.59 -12.87
C LEU A 85 2.27 -2.81 -12.23
N ALA A 86 1.29 -2.63 -11.38
CA ALA A 86 0.59 -3.74 -10.74
C ALA A 86 -0.11 -4.61 -11.78
N LYS A 87 -0.75 -4.01 -12.76
CA LYS A 87 -1.43 -4.73 -13.83
C LYS A 87 -0.43 -5.52 -14.69
N LYS A 88 0.76 -4.95 -14.93
CA LYS A 88 1.80 -5.60 -15.73
C LYS A 88 2.41 -6.78 -14.98
N HIS A 89 2.56 -6.68 -13.66
CA HIS A 89 3.18 -7.73 -12.85
C HIS A 89 2.18 -8.80 -12.39
N GLY A 90 0.94 -8.51 -12.50
CA GLY A 90 0.05 -9.46 -11.98
C GLY A 90 -1.29 -9.59 -12.14
#